data_7a2380766e5ef5f737246154c0e8973d
#
_entry.id   7a2380766e5ef5f737246154c0e8973d
#
_cell.length_a   1.000
_cell.length_b   1.000
_cell.length_c   1.000
_cell.angle_alpha   90.00
_cell.angle_beta   90.00
_cell.angle_gamma   90.00
#
_symmetry.space_group_name_H-M   'P 1'
#
loop_
_entity.id
_entity.type
_entity.pdbx_description
1 polymer ?
#
loop_
_entity_poly.entity_id
_entity_poly.type
_entity_poly.pdbx_seq_one_letter_code
_entity_poly.pdbx_strand_id
1 'polypeptide(L)'
;MCIRDRQIVAGGGVFVHFDQISEKSAQVCVNTEVQNENTRSESVIVETTLTDADGKIIRRISGKLSLQSGEKKIIRQQMEVKNPKLWSPDTPYLYRVQSRLKKGNQSIDGGITRVGIRLAEFRGKDGFWLNGKPFGQLVGANRHQDFAYVGNALPNSQQWRDAKRLRDAGCTIIRVAHYPQDPAFMDACDELGLFVIVATPGWQYWNKDPKFGELVHQNTREMIRRDRNHPSVLMWEPILNETRY
;
A
#
# COMPACT_ATOMS: atom_id res chain seq x y z
N MET A 1 7.36 22.11 17.82
CA MET A 1 6.08 21.77 17.15
C MET A 1 6.22 22.20 15.70
N CYS A 2 6.38 21.26 14.77
CA CYS A 2 6.50 21.60 13.36
C CYS A 2 5.07 21.75 12.82
N ILE A 3 4.60 22.97 12.65
CA ILE A 3 3.28 23.25 12.05
C ILE A 3 3.47 23.10 10.54
N ARG A 4 2.96 22.01 9.97
CA ARG A 4 2.93 21.79 8.53
C ARG A 4 1.66 22.39 7.98
N ASP A 5 1.77 23.60 7.47
CA ASP A 5 0.61 24.34 6.92
C ASP A 5 0.16 23.80 5.55
N ARG A 6 1.01 23.01 4.90
CA ARG A 6 0.77 22.37 3.61
C ARG A 6 1.45 21.02 3.66
N GLN A 7 0.68 19.97 3.40
CA GLN A 7 1.17 18.61 3.58
C GLN A 7 0.57 17.65 2.56
N ILE A 8 1.31 16.58 2.28
CA ILE A 8 0.76 15.37 1.71
C ILE A 8 -0.11 14.73 2.79
N VAL A 9 -1.36 14.42 2.45
CA VAL A 9 -2.31 13.87 3.41
C VAL A 9 -1.77 12.59 4.02
N ALA A 10 -1.66 12.56 5.35
CA ALA A 10 -1.19 11.38 6.07
C ALA A 10 -2.13 10.18 5.89
N GLY A 11 -1.64 8.98 6.21
CA GLY A 11 -2.45 7.77 6.14
C GLY A 11 -2.88 7.41 4.72
N GLY A 12 -1.93 7.35 3.77
CA GLY A 12 -2.16 6.93 2.39
C GLY A 12 -2.52 8.05 1.42
N GLY A 13 -2.08 9.27 1.66
CA GLY A 13 -2.22 10.40 0.73
C GLY A 13 -1.47 10.22 -0.59
N VAL A 14 -0.48 9.35 -0.63
CA VAL A 14 0.16 8.88 -1.87
C VAL A 14 -0.42 7.52 -2.25
N PHE A 15 -0.91 7.42 -3.48
CA PHE A 15 -1.37 6.16 -4.06
C PHE A 15 -0.64 5.89 -5.36
N VAL A 16 -0.01 4.74 -5.45
CA VAL A 16 0.71 4.28 -6.64
C VAL A 16 0.00 3.07 -7.22
N HIS A 17 -0.32 3.14 -8.50
CA HIS A 17 -0.87 2.01 -9.25
C HIS A 17 -0.18 1.89 -10.60
N PHE A 18 -0.42 0.80 -11.27
CA PHE A 18 0.30 0.48 -12.50
C PHE A 18 -0.68 0.11 -13.60
N ASP A 19 -0.45 0.65 -14.78
CA ASP A 19 -1.20 0.34 -15.99
C ASP A 19 -0.26 -0.24 -17.05
N GLN A 20 -0.82 -0.97 -18.01
CA GLN A 20 -0.10 -1.50 -19.17
C GLN A 20 1.18 -2.25 -18.80
N ILE A 21 1.09 -3.13 -17.78
CA ILE A 21 2.23 -3.87 -17.24
C ILE A 21 2.65 -4.98 -18.20
N SER A 22 3.93 -5.00 -18.55
CA SER A 22 4.57 -6.07 -19.31
C SER A 22 6.04 -6.19 -18.91
N GLU A 23 6.73 -7.21 -19.40
CA GLU A 23 8.19 -7.34 -19.23
C GLU A 23 8.96 -6.21 -19.93
N LYS A 24 8.37 -5.55 -20.94
CA LYS A 24 9.01 -4.46 -21.71
C LYS A 24 8.76 -3.09 -21.15
N SER A 25 7.59 -2.87 -20.54
CA SER A 25 7.23 -1.55 -20.01
C SER A 25 6.12 -1.66 -18.96
N ALA A 26 6.07 -0.67 -18.07
CA ALA A 26 4.96 -0.44 -17.17
C ALA A 26 4.71 1.06 -17.04
N GLN A 27 3.44 1.43 -16.97
CA GLN A 27 3.03 2.80 -16.66
C GLN A 27 2.83 2.92 -15.15
N VAL A 28 3.66 3.73 -14.49
CA VAL A 28 3.56 4.03 -13.06
C VAL A 28 2.72 5.28 -12.89
N CYS A 29 1.57 5.15 -12.24
CA CYS A 29 0.63 6.23 -11.96
C CYS A 29 0.71 6.58 -10.48
N VAL A 30 0.95 7.86 -10.17
CA VAL A 30 1.07 8.35 -8.80
C VAL A 30 0.04 9.43 -8.54
N ASN A 31 -0.85 9.18 -7.60
CA ASN A 31 -1.83 10.13 -7.11
C ASN A 31 -1.35 10.66 -5.76
N THR A 32 -1.05 11.96 -5.68
CA THR A 32 -0.65 12.62 -4.43
C THR A 32 -1.75 13.58 -3.99
N GLU A 33 -2.34 13.30 -2.84
CA GLU A 33 -3.34 14.14 -2.20
C GLU A 33 -2.64 15.18 -1.32
N VAL A 34 -2.88 16.44 -1.61
CA VAL A 34 -2.27 17.59 -0.91
C VAL A 34 -3.37 18.42 -0.26
N GLN A 35 -3.14 18.82 0.99
CA GLN A 35 -4.02 19.70 1.75
C GLN A 35 -3.32 21.02 2.05
N ASN A 36 -4.05 22.12 1.89
CA ASN A 36 -3.63 23.43 2.34
C ASN A 36 -4.34 23.79 3.65
N GLU A 37 -3.61 23.81 4.75
CA GLU A 37 -4.14 24.15 6.09
C GLU A 37 -3.92 25.64 6.45
N ASN A 38 -3.34 26.43 5.53
CA ASN A 38 -3.22 27.86 5.70
C ASN A 38 -4.55 28.59 5.53
N THR A 39 -4.62 29.79 6.09
CA THR A 39 -5.77 30.70 5.95
C THR A 39 -5.83 31.44 4.61
N ARG A 40 -4.86 31.23 3.72
CA ARG A 40 -4.77 31.84 2.38
C ARG A 40 -4.49 30.81 1.30
N SER A 41 -4.79 31.17 0.06
CA SER A 41 -4.46 30.36 -1.11
C SER A 41 -2.95 30.19 -1.27
N GLU A 42 -2.52 29.02 -1.68
CA GLU A 42 -1.11 28.67 -1.87
C GLU A 42 -0.90 27.93 -3.18
N SER A 43 0.29 28.13 -3.76
CA SER A 43 0.76 27.37 -4.91
C SER A 43 2.03 26.59 -4.56
N VAL A 44 2.04 25.31 -4.86
CA VAL A 44 3.12 24.38 -4.56
C VAL A 44 3.51 23.58 -5.79
N ILE A 45 4.69 22.99 -5.76
CA ILE A 45 5.16 22.03 -6.76
C ILE A 45 5.17 20.66 -6.08
N VAL A 46 4.53 19.69 -6.71
CA VAL A 46 4.63 18.27 -6.33
C VAL A 46 5.67 17.63 -7.25
N GLU A 47 6.81 17.28 -6.69
CA GLU A 47 7.89 16.56 -7.37
C GLU A 47 7.82 15.09 -6.98
N THR A 48 7.72 14.22 -7.99
CA THR A 48 7.72 12.76 -7.80
C THR A 48 8.93 12.16 -8.48
N THR A 49 9.73 11.42 -7.71
CA THR A 49 10.93 10.72 -8.19
C THR A 49 10.75 9.23 -7.98
N LEU A 50 10.88 8.45 -9.03
CA LEU A 50 10.96 7.00 -8.98
C LEU A 50 12.43 6.57 -9.00
N THR A 51 12.81 5.74 -8.01
CA THR A 51 14.14 5.12 -7.95
C THR A 51 14.04 3.60 -7.91
N ASP A 52 15.10 2.94 -8.33
CA ASP A 52 15.28 1.51 -8.12
C ASP A 52 15.65 1.18 -6.65
N ALA A 53 15.91 -0.11 -6.38
CA ALA A 53 16.27 -0.58 -5.06
C ALA A 53 17.61 0.02 -4.56
N ASP A 54 18.51 0.34 -5.46
CA ASP A 54 19.84 0.89 -5.17
C ASP A 54 19.84 2.42 -5.05
N GLY A 55 18.67 3.06 -5.26
CA GLY A 55 18.48 4.50 -5.17
C GLY A 55 18.79 5.26 -6.47
N LYS A 56 19.08 4.56 -7.57
CA LYS A 56 19.28 5.19 -8.87
C LYS A 56 17.96 5.74 -9.41
N ILE A 57 17.97 6.99 -9.81
CA ILE A 57 16.81 7.66 -10.37
C ILE A 57 16.46 7.07 -11.74
N ILE A 58 15.23 6.56 -11.86
CA ILE A 58 14.65 6.06 -13.10
C ILE A 58 13.91 7.18 -13.81
N ARG A 59 13.05 7.89 -13.09
CA ARG A 59 12.23 9.00 -13.60
C ARG A 59 12.03 10.05 -12.53
N ARG A 60 11.87 11.31 -12.97
CA ARG A 60 11.46 12.43 -12.15
C ARG A 60 10.48 13.29 -12.93
N ILE A 61 9.38 13.66 -12.32
CA ILE A 61 8.38 14.56 -12.87
C ILE A 61 7.93 15.55 -11.81
N SER A 62 7.42 16.69 -12.26
CA SER A 62 6.90 17.73 -11.37
C SER A 62 5.61 18.30 -11.94
N GLY A 63 4.73 18.73 -11.06
CA GLY A 63 3.49 19.42 -11.41
C GLY A 63 3.19 20.54 -10.43
N LYS A 64 2.62 21.64 -10.93
CA LYS A 64 2.15 22.74 -10.09
C LYS A 64 0.73 22.45 -9.60
N LEU A 65 0.45 22.82 -8.37
CA LEU A 65 -0.84 22.66 -7.73
C LEU A 65 -1.16 23.94 -6.96
N SER A 66 -2.33 24.52 -7.24
CA SER A 66 -2.86 25.67 -6.50
C SER A 66 -4.05 25.24 -5.67
N LEU A 67 -4.05 25.60 -4.38
CA LEU A 67 -5.06 25.23 -3.41
C LEU A 67 -5.58 26.49 -2.71
N GLN A 68 -6.89 26.56 -2.53
CA GLN A 68 -7.52 27.53 -1.65
C GLN A 68 -7.25 27.20 -0.17
N SER A 69 -7.58 28.11 0.74
CA SER A 69 -7.55 27.83 2.18
C SER A 69 -8.44 26.62 2.51
N GLY A 70 -7.90 25.66 3.27
CA GLY A 70 -8.60 24.43 3.68
C GLY A 70 -8.80 23.40 2.58
N GLU A 71 -8.43 23.71 1.34
CA GLU A 71 -8.71 22.82 0.18
C GLU A 71 -7.80 21.61 0.15
N LYS A 72 -8.39 20.47 -0.26
CA LYS A 72 -7.68 19.23 -0.63
C LYS A 72 -7.77 18.99 -2.13
N LYS A 73 -6.66 18.67 -2.76
CA LYS A 73 -6.60 18.28 -4.17
C LYS A 73 -5.69 17.10 -4.40
N ILE A 74 -5.98 16.33 -5.44
CA ILE A 74 -5.15 15.25 -5.92
C ILE A 74 -4.46 15.68 -7.21
N ILE A 75 -3.13 15.62 -7.22
CA ILE A 75 -2.36 15.67 -8.47
C ILE A 75 -2.08 14.25 -8.95
N ARG A 76 -2.34 14.02 -10.25
CA ARG A 76 -2.08 12.74 -10.91
C ARG A 76 -0.88 12.89 -11.81
N GLN A 77 0.08 11.99 -11.66
CA GLN A 77 1.34 11.99 -12.40
C GLN A 77 1.60 10.60 -12.96
N GLN A 78 2.15 10.52 -14.16
CA GLN A 78 2.40 9.24 -14.84
C GLN A 78 3.84 9.19 -15.35
N MET A 79 4.45 8.01 -15.23
CA MET A 79 5.85 7.77 -15.65
C MET A 79 5.95 6.40 -16.30
N GLU A 80 6.59 6.33 -17.46
CA GLU A 80 6.93 5.05 -18.08
C GLU A 80 8.23 4.49 -17.50
N VAL A 81 8.22 3.20 -17.15
CA VAL A 81 9.40 2.41 -16.79
C VAL A 81 9.64 1.37 -17.88
N LYS A 82 10.80 1.43 -18.54
CA LYS A 82 11.22 0.45 -19.53
C LYS A 82 11.89 -0.74 -18.86
N ASN A 83 11.59 -1.95 -19.33
CA ASN A 83 12.11 -3.22 -18.80
C ASN A 83 12.02 -3.27 -17.26
N PRO A 84 10.82 -3.13 -16.68
CA PRO A 84 10.65 -3.12 -15.24
C PRO A 84 11.04 -4.47 -14.64
N LYS A 85 11.68 -4.44 -13.47
CA LYS A 85 11.81 -5.62 -12.63
C LYS A 85 10.47 -5.85 -11.93
N LEU A 86 9.75 -6.87 -12.35
CA LEU A 86 8.43 -7.17 -11.82
C LEU A 86 8.55 -7.86 -10.46
N TRP A 87 7.69 -7.45 -9.52
CA TRP A 87 7.59 -8.08 -8.21
C TRP A 87 6.90 -9.44 -8.32
N SER A 88 7.48 -10.43 -7.67
CA SER A 88 6.87 -11.75 -7.45
C SER A 88 7.37 -12.34 -6.13
N PRO A 89 6.73 -13.40 -5.58
CA PRO A 89 7.24 -14.11 -4.42
C PRO A 89 8.70 -14.56 -4.53
N ASP A 90 9.16 -14.93 -5.71
CA ASP A 90 10.52 -15.42 -5.92
C ASP A 90 11.52 -14.29 -6.22
N THR A 91 11.02 -13.16 -6.69
CA THR A 91 11.81 -11.95 -6.98
C THR A 91 11.08 -10.71 -6.44
N PRO A 92 11.07 -10.48 -5.12
CA PRO A 92 10.28 -9.42 -4.48
C PRO A 92 10.96 -8.05 -4.65
N TYR A 93 11.07 -7.59 -5.90
CA TYR A 93 11.76 -6.36 -6.22
C TYR A 93 10.91 -5.12 -5.92
N LEU A 94 11.48 -4.20 -5.13
CA LEU A 94 10.80 -2.99 -4.68
C LEU A 94 11.46 -1.74 -5.24
N TYR A 95 10.64 -0.89 -5.86
CA TYR A 95 10.98 0.49 -6.21
C TYR A 95 10.62 1.44 -5.07
N ARG A 96 11.14 2.67 -5.13
CA ARG A 96 10.77 3.74 -4.20
C ARG A 96 10.22 4.92 -4.98
N VAL A 97 9.02 5.34 -4.63
CA VAL A 97 8.40 6.58 -5.09
C VAL A 97 8.60 7.62 -4.00
N GLN A 98 9.45 8.60 -4.27
CA GLN A 98 9.64 9.75 -3.41
C GLN A 98 8.74 10.88 -3.88
N SER A 99 7.78 11.29 -3.07
CA SER A 99 6.93 12.46 -3.30
C SER A 99 7.42 13.61 -2.43
N ARG A 100 7.67 14.77 -3.04
CA ARG A 100 8.10 15.99 -2.35
C ARG A 100 7.15 17.12 -2.67
N LEU A 101 6.77 17.86 -1.65
CA LEU A 101 6.03 19.11 -1.79
C LEU A 101 7.02 20.27 -1.64
N LYS A 102 7.06 21.17 -2.63
CA LYS A 102 8.04 22.27 -2.69
C LYS A 102 7.34 23.61 -2.84
N LYS A 103 7.90 24.63 -2.19
CA LYS A 103 7.59 26.06 -2.43
C LYS A 103 8.86 26.74 -2.94
N GLY A 104 8.87 27.11 -4.21
CA GLY A 104 10.11 27.47 -4.90
C GLY A 104 11.10 26.32 -4.87
N ASN A 105 12.30 26.56 -4.39
CA ASN A 105 13.35 25.54 -4.27
C ASN A 105 13.34 24.78 -2.92
N GLN A 106 12.53 25.24 -1.96
CA GLN A 106 12.48 24.66 -0.62
C GLN A 106 11.50 23.47 -0.60
N SER A 107 11.95 22.34 -0.07
CA SER A 107 11.07 21.20 0.27
C SER A 107 10.36 21.50 1.59
N ILE A 108 9.03 21.42 1.58
CA ILE A 108 8.20 21.72 2.75
C ILE A 108 7.57 20.46 3.36
N ASP A 109 7.39 19.41 2.55
CA ASP A 109 6.92 18.11 3.00
C ASP A 109 7.38 17.02 2.03
N GLY A 110 7.28 15.75 2.42
CA GLY A 110 7.58 14.63 1.55
C GLY A 110 7.59 13.30 2.27
N GLY A 111 7.61 12.25 1.47
CA GLY A 111 7.66 10.87 1.94
C GLY A 111 8.18 9.92 0.87
N ILE A 112 8.48 8.71 1.29
CA ILE A 112 8.88 7.60 0.43
C ILE A 112 7.84 6.51 0.56
N THR A 113 7.34 6.06 -0.59
CA THR A 113 6.44 4.90 -0.70
C THR A 113 7.17 3.80 -1.43
N ARG A 114 7.31 2.62 -0.82
CA ARG A 114 7.85 1.43 -1.49
C ARG A 114 6.76 0.78 -2.30
N VAL A 115 7.08 0.29 -3.49
CA VAL A 115 6.11 -0.30 -4.40
C VAL A 115 6.74 -1.41 -5.22
N GLY A 116 5.97 -2.45 -5.54
CA GLY A 116 6.38 -3.51 -6.46
C GLY A 116 5.47 -3.51 -7.69
N ILE A 117 6.08 -3.43 -8.87
CA ILE A 117 5.33 -3.49 -10.13
C ILE A 117 4.92 -4.92 -10.38
N ARG A 118 3.63 -5.22 -10.43
CA ARG A 118 3.10 -6.55 -10.73
C ARG A 118 1.73 -6.51 -11.39
N LEU A 119 1.42 -7.56 -12.14
CA LEU A 119 0.09 -7.82 -12.67
C LEU A 119 -0.44 -9.12 -12.05
N ALA A 120 -1.53 -9.03 -11.28
CA ALA A 120 -2.18 -10.17 -10.63
C ALA A 120 -3.58 -10.33 -11.20
N GLU A 121 -3.92 -11.53 -11.69
CA GLU A 121 -5.17 -11.80 -12.38
C GLU A 121 -5.77 -13.13 -11.92
N PHE A 122 -7.07 -13.15 -11.66
CA PHE A 122 -7.86 -14.35 -11.46
C PHE A 122 -8.65 -14.64 -12.74
N ARG A 123 -8.29 -15.68 -13.47
CA ARG A 123 -8.84 -16.01 -14.78
C ARG A 123 -9.87 -17.14 -14.73
N GLY A 124 -10.73 -17.12 -13.73
CA GLY A 124 -11.78 -18.13 -13.53
C GLY A 124 -11.19 -19.54 -13.41
N LYS A 125 -11.61 -20.47 -14.27
CA LYS A 125 -11.13 -21.86 -14.29
C LYS A 125 -9.63 -22.01 -14.57
N ASP A 126 -9.00 -21.01 -15.16
CA ASP A 126 -7.55 -21.03 -15.47
C ASP A 126 -6.71 -20.58 -14.26
N GLY A 127 -7.35 -20.26 -13.11
CA GLY A 127 -6.70 -20.01 -11.85
C GLY A 127 -6.05 -18.63 -11.72
N PHE A 128 -5.06 -18.56 -10.84
CA PHE A 128 -4.32 -17.33 -10.55
C PHE A 128 -3.10 -17.17 -11.47
N TRP A 129 -2.96 -15.98 -12.04
CA TRP A 129 -1.87 -15.60 -12.93
C TRP A 129 -1.12 -14.40 -12.34
N LEU A 130 0.20 -14.47 -12.39
CA LEU A 130 1.08 -13.40 -11.96
C LEU A 130 2.02 -13.01 -13.10
N ASN A 131 2.04 -11.71 -13.45
CA ASN A 131 2.92 -11.18 -14.49
C ASN A 131 2.78 -11.91 -15.83
N GLY A 132 1.53 -12.28 -16.19
CA GLY A 132 1.21 -12.97 -17.44
C GLY A 132 1.52 -14.46 -17.48
N LYS A 133 1.89 -15.08 -16.34
CA LYS A 133 2.20 -16.51 -16.24
C LYS A 133 1.29 -17.19 -15.19
N PRO A 134 0.88 -18.46 -15.40
CA PRO A 134 0.17 -19.22 -14.37
C PRO A 134 1.03 -19.32 -13.11
N PHE A 135 0.46 -18.99 -11.95
CA PHE A 135 1.20 -19.02 -10.68
C PHE A 135 1.11 -20.38 -9.98
N GLY A 136 0.04 -21.13 -10.23
CA GLY A 136 -0.24 -22.37 -9.53
C GLY A 136 -1.06 -22.16 -8.25
N GLN A 137 -0.89 -23.07 -7.30
CA GLN A 137 -1.67 -23.06 -6.06
C GLN A 137 -1.11 -22.07 -5.04
N LEU A 138 -2.00 -21.27 -4.43
CA LEU A 138 -1.70 -20.46 -3.27
C LEU A 138 -1.88 -21.30 -2.00
N VAL A 139 -0.81 -21.45 -1.23
CA VAL A 139 -0.79 -22.25 0.01
C VAL A 139 -0.40 -21.35 1.16
N GLY A 140 -1.14 -21.41 2.27
CA GLY A 140 -0.85 -20.53 3.39
C GLY A 140 -1.64 -20.82 4.65
N ALA A 141 -1.59 -19.87 5.56
CA ALA A 141 -2.20 -19.98 6.88
C ALA A 141 -2.82 -18.64 7.32
N ASN A 142 -3.63 -18.70 8.38
CA ASN A 142 -4.04 -17.50 9.10
C ASN A 142 -2.91 -17.04 10.03
N ARG A 143 -2.77 -15.73 10.20
CA ARG A 143 -1.90 -15.14 11.19
C ARG A 143 -2.66 -14.20 12.10
N HIS A 144 -2.57 -14.42 13.41
CA HIS A 144 -2.88 -13.45 14.44
C HIS A 144 -1.60 -12.77 14.91
N GLN A 145 -1.70 -11.49 15.29
CA GLN A 145 -0.54 -10.71 15.76
C GLN A 145 -0.31 -10.88 17.27
N ASP A 146 -0.62 -12.04 17.80
CA ASP A 146 -0.49 -12.32 19.22
C ASP A 146 0.80 -13.07 19.51
N PHE A 147 1.49 -12.68 20.60
CA PHE A 147 2.66 -13.38 21.06
C PHE A 147 2.65 -13.53 22.59
N ALA A 148 3.22 -14.64 23.06
CA ALA A 148 3.28 -14.90 24.49
C ALA A 148 3.95 -13.74 25.24
N TYR A 149 3.37 -13.37 26.38
CA TYR A 149 3.80 -12.33 27.32
C TYR A 149 3.61 -10.88 26.87
N VAL A 150 3.58 -10.58 25.56
CA VAL A 150 3.50 -9.20 25.04
C VAL A 150 2.21 -8.92 24.26
N GLY A 151 1.39 -9.94 23.98
CA GLY A 151 0.17 -9.78 23.18
C GLY A 151 0.50 -9.16 21.81
N ASN A 152 -0.23 -8.12 21.45
CA ASN A 152 -0.07 -7.41 20.18
C ASN A 152 1.07 -6.37 20.16
N ALA A 153 1.76 -6.14 21.29
CA ALA A 153 2.84 -5.17 21.40
C ALA A 153 4.18 -5.73 20.88
N LEU A 154 4.17 -6.25 19.67
CA LEU A 154 5.35 -6.86 19.03
C LEU A 154 6.27 -5.80 18.46
N PRO A 155 7.60 -5.92 18.66
CA PRO A 155 8.56 -5.06 17.97
C PRO A 155 8.65 -5.41 16.47
N ASN A 156 9.03 -4.44 15.64
CA ASN A 156 9.13 -4.60 14.18
C ASN A 156 10.01 -5.81 13.79
N SER A 157 11.09 -6.07 14.53
CA SER A 157 11.96 -7.23 14.30
C SER A 157 11.24 -8.57 14.47
N GLN A 158 10.27 -8.66 15.39
CA GLN A 158 9.46 -9.86 15.56
C GLN A 158 8.42 -9.99 14.45
N GLN A 159 7.82 -8.90 14.00
CA GLN A 159 6.91 -8.87 12.84
C GLN A 159 7.62 -9.44 11.59
N TRP A 160 8.84 -8.98 11.34
CA TRP A 160 9.65 -9.47 10.22
C TRP A 160 10.03 -10.95 10.36
N ARG A 161 10.40 -11.38 11.59
CA ARG A 161 10.76 -12.77 11.88
C ARG A 161 9.58 -13.71 11.66
N ASP A 162 8.38 -13.29 12.01
CA ASP A 162 7.16 -14.07 11.77
C ASP A 162 6.92 -14.27 10.28
N ALA A 163 6.97 -13.20 9.50
CA ALA A 163 6.82 -13.28 8.05
C ALA A 163 7.88 -14.22 7.44
N LYS A 164 9.14 -14.12 7.90
CA LYS A 164 10.20 -15.02 7.43
C LYS A 164 9.92 -16.47 7.78
N ARG A 165 9.47 -16.78 8.98
CA ARG A 165 9.11 -18.16 9.38
C ARG A 165 8.00 -18.74 8.53
N LEU A 166 6.98 -17.93 8.22
CA LEU A 166 5.88 -18.34 7.34
C LEU A 166 6.39 -18.62 5.92
N ARG A 167 7.27 -17.77 5.40
CA ARG A 167 7.91 -17.97 4.10
C ARG A 167 8.77 -19.23 4.08
N ASP A 168 9.61 -19.42 5.11
CA ASP A 168 10.49 -20.59 5.25
C ASP A 168 9.70 -21.91 5.39
N ALA A 169 8.49 -21.84 5.98
CA ALA A 169 7.57 -22.98 6.06
C ALA A 169 6.85 -23.29 4.73
N GLY A 170 7.13 -22.55 3.66
CA GLY A 170 6.56 -22.77 2.34
C GLY A 170 5.24 -22.06 2.08
N CYS A 171 4.79 -21.16 2.96
CA CYS A 171 3.61 -20.34 2.69
C CYS A 171 3.89 -19.39 1.52
N THR A 172 2.90 -19.27 0.63
CA THR A 172 2.89 -18.27 -0.45
C THR A 172 1.90 -17.15 -0.21
N ILE A 173 0.90 -17.40 0.64
CA ILE A 173 -0.14 -16.43 1.01
C ILE A 173 -0.46 -16.51 2.50
N ILE A 174 -0.71 -15.36 3.12
CA ILE A 174 -1.11 -15.26 4.53
C ILE A 174 -2.44 -14.50 4.61
N ARG A 175 -3.42 -15.08 5.29
CA ARG A 175 -4.62 -14.35 5.68
C ARG A 175 -4.38 -13.71 7.04
N VAL A 176 -4.37 -12.40 7.08
CA VAL A 176 -4.20 -11.66 8.35
C VAL A 176 -5.54 -11.59 9.07
N ALA A 177 -5.68 -12.44 10.07
CA ALA A 177 -6.93 -12.65 10.79
C ALA A 177 -6.89 -11.98 12.17
N HIS A 178 -7.90 -11.27 12.59
CA HIS A 178 -9.06 -10.78 11.81
C HIS A 178 -9.07 -9.25 11.92
N TYR A 179 -7.98 -8.63 11.52
CA TYR A 179 -7.72 -7.18 11.58
C TYR A 179 -6.48 -6.84 10.76
N PRO A 180 -6.36 -5.60 10.29
CA PRO A 180 -5.14 -5.14 9.62
C PRO A 180 -3.94 -5.27 10.56
N GLN A 181 -2.88 -5.89 10.07
CA GLN A 181 -1.67 -6.14 10.87
C GLN A 181 -0.78 -4.89 10.97
N ASP A 182 0.25 -4.99 11.80
CA ASP A 182 1.28 -3.96 11.93
C ASP A 182 1.92 -3.67 10.57
N PRO A 183 2.19 -2.39 10.23
CA PRO A 183 2.85 -2.04 8.96
C PRO A 183 4.19 -2.75 8.74
N ALA A 184 4.95 -3.03 9.81
CA ALA A 184 6.22 -3.76 9.69
C ALA A 184 6.05 -5.20 9.21
N PHE A 185 4.91 -5.85 9.52
CA PHE A 185 4.59 -7.16 8.96
C PHE A 185 4.27 -7.07 7.46
N MET A 186 3.52 -6.05 7.05
CA MET A 186 3.20 -5.81 5.64
C MET A 186 4.47 -5.51 4.84
N ASP A 187 5.35 -4.67 5.39
CA ASP A 187 6.68 -4.40 4.81
C ASP A 187 7.51 -5.67 4.64
N ALA A 188 7.50 -6.54 5.66
CA ALA A 188 8.21 -7.83 5.60
C ALA A 188 7.62 -8.76 4.53
N CYS A 189 6.29 -8.79 4.36
CA CYS A 189 5.65 -9.57 3.29
C CYS A 189 6.05 -9.06 1.90
N ASP A 190 6.16 -7.74 1.71
CA ASP A 190 6.65 -7.15 0.47
C ASP A 190 8.08 -7.57 0.15
N GLU A 191 8.96 -7.60 1.16
CA GLU A 191 10.38 -7.93 1.02
C GLU A 191 10.64 -9.43 0.86
N LEU A 192 9.84 -10.27 1.50
CA LEU A 192 9.99 -11.73 1.51
C LEU A 192 9.18 -12.43 0.43
N GLY A 193 8.35 -11.71 -0.31
CA GLY A 193 7.53 -12.28 -1.36
C GLY A 193 6.37 -13.15 -0.84
N LEU A 194 5.64 -12.65 0.16
CA LEU A 194 4.42 -13.28 0.65
C LEU A 194 3.21 -12.50 0.14
N PHE A 195 2.22 -13.18 -0.40
CA PHE A 195 0.91 -12.56 -0.62
C PHE A 195 0.14 -12.43 0.69
N VAL A 196 -0.74 -11.43 0.74
CA VAL A 196 -1.56 -11.15 1.93
C VAL A 196 -3.02 -10.94 1.53
N ILE A 197 -3.93 -11.57 2.29
CA ILE A 197 -5.34 -11.22 2.33
C ILE A 197 -5.54 -10.33 3.55
N VAL A 198 -5.87 -9.05 3.33
CA VAL A 198 -6.04 -8.09 4.44
C VAL A 198 -7.49 -8.05 4.86
N ALA A 199 -7.75 -8.40 6.13
CA ALA A 199 -9.07 -8.39 6.72
C ALA A 199 -9.36 -7.07 7.44
N THR A 200 -10.59 -6.58 7.32
CA THR A 200 -11.11 -5.51 8.17
C THR A 200 -11.26 -6.03 9.61
N PRO A 201 -11.19 -5.17 10.65
CA PRO A 201 -11.58 -5.58 11.99
C PRO A 201 -13.02 -6.08 11.94
N GLY A 202 -13.21 -7.35 12.23
CA GLY A 202 -14.49 -7.99 12.07
C GLY A 202 -14.88 -8.74 13.33
N TRP A 203 -16.16 -8.87 13.53
CA TRP A 203 -16.75 -9.50 14.70
C TRP A 203 -17.81 -10.51 14.27
N GLN A 204 -18.06 -11.46 15.10
CA GLN A 204 -19.00 -12.55 14.84
C GLN A 204 -20.46 -12.07 14.70
N TYR A 205 -20.77 -10.86 15.16
CA TYR A 205 -22.13 -10.36 15.20
C TYR A 205 -22.27 -9.04 14.48
N TRP A 206 -23.27 -8.96 13.60
CA TRP A 206 -23.69 -7.72 12.98
C TRP A 206 -24.62 -6.94 13.92
N ASN A 207 -24.29 -5.70 14.19
CA ASN A 207 -25.17 -4.79 14.89
C ASN A 207 -26.16 -4.14 13.93
N LYS A 208 -27.46 -4.17 14.26
CA LYS A 208 -28.52 -3.58 13.40
C LYS A 208 -28.58 -2.06 13.44
N ASP A 209 -27.78 -1.39 14.28
CA ASP A 209 -27.66 0.07 14.27
C ASP A 209 -27.05 0.52 12.91
N PRO A 210 -27.70 1.42 12.18
CA PRO A 210 -27.17 1.95 10.89
C PRO A 210 -25.75 2.50 11.03
N LYS A 211 -25.41 3.11 12.16
CA LYS A 211 -24.08 3.65 12.44
C LYS A 211 -23.00 2.56 12.43
N PHE A 212 -23.34 1.34 12.80
CA PHE A 212 -22.39 0.22 12.74
C PHE A 212 -22.00 -0.08 11.29
N GLY A 213 -22.95 -0.12 10.37
CA GLY A 213 -22.69 -0.29 8.94
C GLY A 213 -21.80 0.82 8.35
N GLU A 214 -22.04 2.07 8.74
CA GLU A 214 -21.21 3.21 8.34
C GLU A 214 -19.77 3.05 8.82
N LEU A 215 -19.58 2.63 10.09
CA LEU A 215 -18.25 2.38 10.66
C LEU A 215 -17.52 1.23 9.96
N VAL A 216 -18.21 0.16 9.59
CA VAL A 216 -17.64 -0.95 8.82
C VAL A 216 -17.16 -0.45 7.45
N HIS A 217 -17.95 0.35 6.76
CA HIS A 217 -17.54 0.96 5.49
C HIS A 217 -16.36 1.92 5.65
N GLN A 218 -16.34 2.71 6.73
CA GLN A 218 -15.21 3.59 7.04
C GLN A 218 -13.94 2.78 7.30
N ASN A 219 -13.99 1.76 8.16
CA ASN A 219 -12.86 0.88 8.46
C ASN A 219 -12.31 0.22 7.20
N THR A 220 -13.19 -0.25 6.30
CA THR A 220 -12.79 -0.84 5.03
C THR A 220 -12.04 0.17 4.14
N ARG A 221 -12.54 1.41 4.02
CA ARG A 221 -11.86 2.46 3.25
C ARG A 221 -10.49 2.80 3.83
N GLU A 222 -10.40 2.92 5.16
CA GLU A 222 -9.15 3.24 5.85
C GLU A 222 -8.13 2.11 5.72
N MET A 223 -8.55 0.86 5.87
CA MET A 223 -7.72 -0.32 5.64
C MET A 223 -7.14 -0.34 4.22
N ILE A 224 -7.99 -0.19 3.20
CA ILE A 224 -7.55 -0.14 1.82
C ILE A 224 -6.60 1.04 1.59
N ARG A 225 -6.95 2.22 2.09
CA ARG A 225 -6.14 3.42 1.94
C ARG A 225 -4.76 3.28 2.57
N ARG A 226 -4.66 2.61 3.72
CA ARG A 226 -3.40 2.36 4.42
C ARG A 226 -2.49 1.41 3.63
N ASP A 227 -3.03 0.31 3.13
CA ASP A 227 -2.23 -0.83 2.65
C ASP A 227 -2.19 -0.97 1.12
N ARG A 228 -2.89 -0.13 0.36
CA ARG A 228 -3.03 -0.25 -1.11
C ARG A 228 -1.74 -0.12 -1.92
N ASN A 229 -0.65 0.33 -1.31
CA ASN A 229 0.65 0.44 -1.98
C ASN A 229 1.53 -0.80 -1.81
N HIS A 230 1.16 -1.74 -0.93
CA HIS A 230 1.90 -2.98 -0.71
C HIS A 230 1.70 -3.96 -1.86
N PRO A 231 2.76 -4.37 -2.59
CA PRO A 231 2.62 -5.37 -3.65
C PRO A 231 2.25 -6.76 -3.12
N SER A 232 2.48 -7.03 -1.84
CA SER A 232 2.04 -8.26 -1.18
C SER A 232 0.52 -8.39 -1.08
N VAL A 233 -0.22 -7.29 -0.97
CA VAL A 233 -1.67 -7.34 -0.83
C VAL A 233 -2.32 -7.87 -2.09
N LEU A 234 -2.90 -9.05 -2.01
CA LEU A 234 -3.57 -9.72 -3.12
C LEU A 234 -5.08 -9.56 -3.09
N MET A 235 -5.67 -9.60 -1.90
CA MET A 235 -7.12 -9.53 -1.69
C MET A 235 -7.47 -8.70 -0.47
N TRP A 236 -8.68 -8.17 -0.49
CA TRP A 236 -9.31 -7.47 0.62
C TRP A 236 -10.48 -8.29 1.15
N GLU A 237 -10.54 -8.46 2.45
CA GLU A 237 -11.62 -9.15 3.13
C GLU A 237 -12.43 -8.14 3.96
N PRO A 238 -13.53 -7.57 3.41
CA PRO A 238 -14.31 -6.54 4.08
C PRO A 238 -15.28 -7.12 5.12
N ILE A 239 -15.54 -8.41 5.08
CA ILE A 239 -16.46 -9.13 5.99
C ILE A 239 -15.85 -10.48 6.31
N LEU A 240 -15.94 -10.88 7.58
CA LEU A 240 -15.49 -12.22 8.02
C LEU A 240 -16.55 -13.28 7.75
N ASN A 241 -16.08 -14.50 7.51
CA ASN A 241 -16.92 -15.67 7.31
C ASN A 241 -17.76 -16.04 8.58
N GLU A 242 -17.33 -15.60 9.76
CA GLU A 242 -18.03 -15.83 11.03
C GLU A 242 -19.12 -14.80 11.32
N THR A 243 -19.24 -13.74 10.50
CA THR A 243 -20.25 -12.69 10.72
C THR A 243 -21.67 -13.27 10.63
N ARG A 244 -22.45 -13.10 11.71
CA ARG A 244 -23.83 -13.56 11.82
C ARG A 244 -24.78 -12.38 12.05
N TYR A 245 -26.00 -12.49 11.52
CA TYR A 245 -27.08 -11.51 11.70
C TYR A 245 -27.90 -11.75 12.96
#